data_e18381c27db9470d3bc07d8e215442d8
#
_entry.id   e18381c27db9470d3bc07d8e215442d8
#
_cell.length_a   1.000
_cell.length_b   1.000
_cell.length_c   1.000
_cell.angle_alpha   90.00
_cell.angle_beta   90.00
_cell.angle_gamma   90.00
#
_symmetry.space_group_name_H-M   'P 1'
#
loop_
_entity.id
_entity.type
_entity.pdbx_description
1 polymer ?
#
loop_
_entity_poly.entity_id
_entity_poly.type
_entity_poly.pdbx_seq_one_letter_code
_entity_poly.pdbx_strand_id
1 'polypeptide(L)'
;MFTRIGAAAYKKDLHNTIELCEALGNPQNYFQTIHVAGTNGKGSTSHMLAAILQEAGYKTGLYTSPHIKAFGERIRINGQMIDETFVIDFVARTKELTSKVEPSFFELTVAMAFEYFATEAVDIAVIETGLGGRLDSTNIISPILSIITNIGYDHMNILGNTLPEIAGQKAGIIKKDTPAVIGEILPITKNIFVQEANEKDAILHFAQSRYQVEYLEPTGNLLFCHVKDLQTNTTEKLRLDLNGIYQAKNVCTVLCAVEQLRALGYKIPEAVQQNALEHVKELTGMRGRWDIVQSHPAIIHDVAHNVDGIKQVLYQLKTSYPNAQLHFVLGFVKDKDVEHVLDLFPKNAFFYFTNAHIPRALPHEELRNIAAQKGLTGEGFDDVNEAIEAAKKLAGEHDAIMICGSFFIIGEIQ
;
A
#
# COMPACT_ATOMS: atom_id res chain seq x y z
N MET A 1 15.37 2.65 13.79
CA MET A 1 15.61 3.83 12.94
C MET A 1 14.29 4.33 12.31
N PHE A 2 13.59 3.55 11.52
CA PHE A 2 12.33 3.94 10.87
C PHE A 2 11.25 4.45 11.85
N THR A 3 11.08 3.80 12.99
CA THR A 3 10.12 4.18 14.04
C THR A 3 10.49 5.47 14.79
N ARG A 4 11.75 5.93 14.71
CA ARG A 4 12.26 7.10 15.47
C ARG A 4 12.22 8.40 14.69
N ILE A 5 12.49 8.39 13.36
CA ILE A 5 12.80 9.59 12.58
C ILE A 5 11.71 9.89 11.52
N GLY A 6 10.94 8.87 11.07
CA GLY A 6 9.85 9.06 10.11
C GLY A 6 10.28 9.79 8.84
N ALA A 7 9.48 10.78 8.43
CA ALA A 7 9.73 11.60 7.25
C ALA A 7 11.02 12.40 7.27
N ALA A 8 11.58 12.69 8.47
CA ALA A 8 12.87 13.40 8.61
C ALA A 8 14.08 12.55 8.15
N ALA A 9 13.91 11.22 7.99
CA ALA A 9 14.94 10.35 7.42
C ALA A 9 14.98 10.40 5.87
N TYR A 10 14.04 11.09 5.23
CA TYR A 10 14.01 11.22 3.78
C TYR A 10 15.16 12.08 3.28
N LYS A 11 16.04 11.48 2.48
CA LYS A 11 17.10 12.19 1.77
C LYS A 11 16.59 12.58 0.37
N LYS A 12 16.91 13.82 -0.05
CA LYS A 12 16.43 14.37 -1.33
C LYS A 12 17.34 14.00 -2.51
N ASP A 13 17.93 12.81 -2.46
CA ASP A 13 18.80 12.26 -3.52
C ASP A 13 18.81 10.73 -3.45
N LEU A 14 19.44 10.10 -4.45
CA LEU A 14 19.61 8.65 -4.56
C LEU A 14 21.03 8.16 -4.27
N HIS A 15 21.91 9.08 -3.87
CA HIS A 15 23.35 8.82 -3.78
C HIS A 15 23.67 7.60 -2.90
N ASN A 16 23.13 7.57 -1.69
CA ASN A 16 23.40 6.46 -0.76
C ASN A 16 22.93 5.11 -1.31
N THR A 17 21.75 5.06 -1.93
CA THR A 17 21.22 3.81 -2.48
C THR A 17 22.06 3.35 -3.67
N ILE A 18 22.51 4.28 -4.51
CA ILE A 18 23.42 3.98 -5.63
C ILE A 18 24.76 3.45 -5.08
N GLU A 19 25.40 4.14 -4.13
CA GLU A 19 26.68 3.72 -3.56
C GLU A 19 26.57 2.34 -2.88
N LEU A 20 25.48 2.08 -2.14
CA LEU A 20 25.22 0.76 -1.56
C LEU A 20 25.09 -0.32 -2.63
N CYS A 21 24.28 -0.08 -3.66
CA CYS A 21 24.06 -1.08 -4.70
C CYS A 21 25.31 -1.29 -5.59
N GLU A 22 26.09 -0.25 -5.86
CA GLU A 22 27.39 -0.38 -6.56
C GLU A 22 28.35 -1.27 -5.77
N ALA A 23 28.45 -1.04 -4.45
CA ALA A 23 29.31 -1.86 -3.58
C ALA A 23 28.85 -3.32 -3.48
N LEU A 24 27.55 -3.58 -3.70
CA LEU A 24 26.93 -4.92 -3.76
C LEU A 24 26.93 -5.52 -5.18
N GLY A 25 27.57 -4.88 -6.16
CA GLY A 25 27.64 -5.37 -7.54
C GLY A 25 26.39 -5.08 -8.39
N ASN A 26 25.61 -4.04 -8.05
CA ASN A 26 24.39 -3.61 -8.73
C ASN A 26 23.33 -4.72 -8.85
N PRO A 27 22.89 -5.31 -7.73
CA PRO A 27 22.00 -6.48 -7.72
C PRO A 27 20.66 -6.21 -8.42
N GLN A 28 20.18 -4.95 -8.46
CA GLN A 28 18.95 -4.55 -9.14
C GLN A 28 18.96 -4.80 -10.65
N ASN A 29 20.10 -5.10 -11.26
CA ASN A 29 20.22 -5.34 -12.69
C ASN A 29 20.09 -6.82 -13.08
N TYR A 30 19.95 -7.74 -12.11
CA TYR A 30 19.95 -9.19 -12.38
C TYR A 30 18.55 -9.81 -12.52
N PHE A 31 17.49 -9.04 -12.38
CA PHE A 31 16.10 -9.50 -12.52
C PHE A 31 15.21 -8.41 -13.12
N GLN A 32 14.09 -8.81 -13.70
CA GLN A 32 13.10 -7.85 -14.24
C GLN A 32 12.31 -7.22 -13.10
N THR A 33 11.85 -5.97 -13.29
CA THR A 33 11.11 -5.25 -12.24
C THR A 33 9.84 -4.60 -12.77
N ILE A 34 8.78 -4.56 -11.93
CA ILE A 34 7.60 -3.71 -12.06
C ILE A 34 7.66 -2.69 -10.95
N HIS A 35 7.57 -1.41 -11.28
CA HIS A 35 7.68 -0.33 -10.30
C HIS A 35 6.32 0.28 -9.99
N VAL A 36 5.90 0.31 -8.72
CA VAL A 36 4.57 0.72 -8.31
C VAL A 36 4.63 1.93 -7.37
N ALA A 37 4.08 3.08 -7.82
CA ALA A 37 3.90 4.29 -7.03
C ALA A 37 2.41 4.62 -6.86
N GLY A 38 2.11 5.60 -6.00
CA GLY A 38 0.75 6.08 -5.76
C GLY A 38 0.59 6.68 -4.36
N THR A 39 -0.53 7.28 -4.07
CA THR A 39 -0.87 7.69 -2.70
C THR A 39 -1.46 6.50 -1.96
N ASN A 40 -2.58 5.98 -2.42
CA ASN A 40 -3.24 4.80 -1.90
C ASN A 40 -3.19 3.65 -2.93
N GLY A 41 -3.42 2.41 -2.49
CA GLY A 41 -3.51 1.26 -3.39
C GLY A 41 -2.18 0.62 -3.82
N LYS A 42 -1.02 1.24 -3.56
CA LYS A 42 0.30 0.67 -3.92
C LYS A 42 0.46 -0.77 -3.47
N GLY A 43 0.39 -1.02 -2.16
CA GLY A 43 0.56 -2.35 -1.58
C GLY A 43 -0.45 -3.36 -2.14
N SER A 44 -1.74 -2.99 -2.24
CA SER A 44 -2.77 -3.87 -2.82
C SER A 44 -2.46 -4.25 -4.27
N THR A 45 -2.11 -3.25 -5.10
CA THR A 45 -1.72 -3.47 -6.51
C THR A 45 -0.47 -4.35 -6.61
N SER A 46 0.54 -4.09 -5.76
CA SER A 46 1.77 -4.88 -5.73
C SER A 46 1.53 -6.34 -5.33
N HIS A 47 0.71 -6.58 -4.31
CA HIS A 47 0.36 -7.93 -3.87
C HIS A 47 -0.50 -8.68 -4.90
N MET A 48 -1.50 -8.03 -5.53
CA MET A 48 -2.29 -8.63 -6.61
C MET A 48 -1.40 -9.04 -7.79
N LEU A 49 -0.48 -8.17 -8.22
CA LEU A 49 0.45 -8.47 -9.31
C LEU A 49 1.43 -9.60 -8.94
N ALA A 50 1.97 -9.58 -7.72
CA ALA A 50 2.84 -10.64 -7.24
C ALA A 50 2.12 -11.99 -7.17
N ALA A 51 0.87 -12.02 -6.69
CA ALA A 51 0.02 -13.22 -6.67
C ALA A 51 -0.20 -13.78 -8.09
N ILE A 52 -0.54 -12.92 -9.05
CA ILE A 52 -0.77 -13.31 -10.45
C ILE A 52 0.50 -13.87 -11.09
N LEU A 53 1.65 -13.23 -10.88
CA LEU A 53 2.91 -13.64 -11.46
C LEU A 53 3.39 -14.98 -10.87
N GLN A 54 3.32 -15.17 -9.54
CA GLN A 54 3.71 -16.43 -8.91
C GLN A 54 2.76 -17.57 -9.29
N GLU A 55 1.45 -17.33 -9.39
CA GLU A 55 0.48 -18.32 -9.83
C GLU A 55 0.67 -18.67 -11.32
N ALA A 56 1.19 -17.73 -12.13
CA ALA A 56 1.59 -17.97 -13.50
C ALA A 56 2.93 -18.74 -13.62
N GLY A 57 3.56 -19.11 -12.51
CA GLY A 57 4.76 -19.92 -12.43
C GLY A 57 6.08 -19.16 -12.46
N TYR A 58 6.08 -17.84 -12.36
CA TYR A 58 7.30 -17.04 -12.23
C TYR A 58 7.80 -17.01 -10.79
N LYS A 59 9.11 -17.17 -10.56
CA LYS A 59 9.72 -16.91 -9.25
C LYS A 59 9.66 -15.41 -8.98
N THR A 60 8.72 -14.99 -8.16
CA THR A 60 8.31 -13.58 -8.03
C THR A 60 8.81 -12.97 -6.72
N GLY A 61 9.62 -11.92 -6.84
CA GLY A 61 9.98 -11.04 -5.74
C GLY A 61 8.88 -10.01 -5.47
N LEU A 62 8.69 -9.65 -4.20
CA LEU A 62 7.77 -8.58 -3.78
C LEU A 62 8.44 -7.72 -2.72
N TYR A 63 8.59 -6.42 -3.00
CA TYR A 63 9.05 -5.42 -2.04
C TYR A 63 7.92 -4.46 -1.71
N THR A 64 7.55 -4.37 -0.42
CA THR A 64 6.47 -3.49 0.06
C THR A 64 6.84 -2.77 1.34
N SER A 65 6.18 -1.64 1.63
CA SER A 65 6.41 -0.90 2.88
C SER A 65 5.20 -0.04 3.29
N PRO A 66 5.01 0.19 4.60
CA PRO A 66 5.74 -0.43 5.72
C PRO A 66 5.27 -1.88 5.99
N HIS A 67 5.94 -2.59 6.86
CA HIS A 67 5.43 -3.86 7.43
C HIS A 67 4.40 -3.59 8.52
N ILE A 68 3.57 -4.59 8.83
CA ILE A 68 2.59 -4.53 9.92
C ILE A 68 3.18 -5.12 11.19
N LYS A 69 3.61 -6.38 11.21
CA LYS A 69 4.15 -7.08 12.39
C LYS A 69 5.64 -7.37 12.29
N ALA A 70 6.08 -7.98 11.20
CA ALA A 70 7.45 -8.49 11.06
C ALA A 70 8.21 -7.79 9.93
N PHE A 71 9.50 -7.51 10.16
CA PHE A 71 10.37 -6.89 9.16
C PHE A 71 10.36 -7.64 7.81
N GLY A 72 10.37 -8.98 7.86
CA GLY A 72 10.38 -9.84 6.67
C GLY A 72 9.19 -9.65 5.73
N GLU A 73 8.08 -9.06 6.20
CA GLU A 73 6.92 -8.75 5.36
C GLU A 73 7.28 -7.82 4.20
N ARG A 74 8.35 -7.00 4.35
CA ARG A 74 8.82 -6.06 3.32
C ARG A 74 9.43 -6.73 2.11
N ILE A 75 9.99 -7.92 2.28
CA ILE A 75 10.78 -8.64 1.26
C ILE A 75 10.28 -10.07 1.20
N ARG A 76 9.63 -10.43 0.10
CA ARG A 76 9.05 -11.76 -0.08
C ARG A 76 9.46 -12.34 -1.43
N ILE A 77 9.58 -13.67 -1.49
CA ILE A 77 9.69 -14.43 -2.74
C ILE A 77 8.62 -15.50 -2.71
N ASN A 78 7.74 -15.52 -3.72
CA ASN A 78 6.59 -16.43 -3.80
C ASN A 78 5.82 -16.48 -2.47
N GLY A 79 5.50 -15.30 -1.90
CA GLY A 79 4.77 -15.15 -0.66
C GLY A 79 5.58 -15.41 0.63
N GLN A 80 6.73 -16.06 0.56
CA GLN A 80 7.58 -16.36 1.71
C GLN A 80 8.43 -15.15 2.07
N MET A 81 8.46 -14.79 3.36
CA MET A 81 9.31 -13.71 3.87
C MET A 81 10.79 -14.05 3.71
N ILE A 82 11.62 -13.02 3.54
CA ILE A 82 13.07 -13.14 3.56
C ILE A 82 13.55 -13.94 4.78
N ASP A 83 14.55 -14.81 4.57
CA ASP A 83 15.14 -15.60 5.62
C ASP A 83 15.87 -14.70 6.66
N GLU A 84 15.62 -14.96 7.94
CA GLU A 84 16.26 -14.20 9.02
C GLU A 84 17.79 -14.34 9.01
N THR A 85 18.32 -15.50 8.61
CA THR A 85 19.76 -15.72 8.48
C THR A 85 20.35 -14.83 7.39
N PHE A 86 19.66 -14.65 6.25
CA PHE A 86 20.08 -13.71 5.22
C PHE A 86 20.12 -12.26 5.75
N VAL A 87 19.12 -11.85 6.50
CA VAL A 87 19.06 -10.50 7.11
C VAL A 87 20.25 -10.29 8.05
N ILE A 88 20.54 -11.26 8.93
CA ILE A 88 21.65 -11.20 9.87
C ILE A 88 22.98 -11.11 9.15
N ASP A 89 23.21 -11.98 8.17
CA ASP A 89 24.44 -12.03 7.36
C ASP A 89 24.64 -10.75 6.54
N PHE A 90 23.56 -10.25 5.93
CA PHE A 90 23.60 -8.98 5.20
C PHE A 90 24.05 -7.83 6.09
N VAL A 91 23.44 -7.67 7.26
CA VAL A 91 23.78 -6.61 8.22
C VAL A 91 25.23 -6.77 8.72
N ALA A 92 25.66 -8.00 8.99
CA ALA A 92 27.02 -8.25 9.47
C ALA A 92 28.11 -7.89 8.43
N ARG A 93 27.97 -8.36 7.19
CA ARG A 93 28.97 -8.13 6.13
C ARG A 93 28.92 -6.72 5.53
N THR A 94 27.78 -6.01 5.64
CA THR A 94 27.66 -4.61 5.17
C THR A 94 27.96 -3.58 6.25
N LYS A 95 28.38 -4.00 7.45
CA LYS A 95 28.57 -3.11 8.61
C LYS A 95 29.55 -1.94 8.33
N GLU A 96 30.69 -2.22 7.72
CA GLU A 96 31.70 -1.19 7.38
C GLU A 96 31.15 -0.24 6.30
N LEU A 97 30.52 -0.78 5.26
CA LEU A 97 29.88 -0.01 4.20
C LEU A 97 28.76 0.89 4.76
N THR A 98 27.92 0.34 5.62
CA THR A 98 26.84 1.09 6.30
C THR A 98 27.37 2.22 7.18
N SER A 99 28.52 2.00 7.86
CA SER A 99 29.16 3.03 8.68
C SER A 99 29.78 4.14 7.83
N LYS A 100 30.21 3.85 6.59
CA LYS A 100 30.79 4.82 5.65
C LYS A 100 29.71 5.64 4.94
N VAL A 101 28.64 4.97 4.44
CA VAL A 101 27.58 5.58 3.62
C VAL A 101 26.53 6.26 4.50
N GLU A 102 26.36 5.82 5.75
CA GLU A 102 25.33 6.29 6.69
C GLU A 102 23.91 6.28 6.07
N PRO A 103 23.44 5.16 5.48
CA PRO A 103 22.15 5.09 4.84
C PRO A 103 21.01 5.21 5.86
N SER A 104 19.87 5.69 5.40
CA SER A 104 18.62 5.54 6.14
C SER A 104 18.22 4.06 6.21
N PHE A 105 17.32 3.73 7.14
CA PHE A 105 16.77 2.38 7.23
C PHE A 105 16.11 1.94 5.91
N PHE A 106 15.44 2.86 5.20
CA PHE A 106 14.77 2.54 3.95
C PHE A 106 15.77 2.24 2.82
N GLU A 107 16.82 3.07 2.66
CA GLU A 107 17.88 2.85 1.68
C GLU A 107 18.57 1.49 1.89
N LEU A 108 18.91 1.16 3.15
CA LEU A 108 19.51 -0.13 3.48
C LEU A 108 18.57 -1.31 3.19
N THR A 109 17.28 -1.16 3.48
CA THR A 109 16.29 -2.22 3.25
C THR A 109 16.05 -2.45 1.75
N VAL A 110 16.07 -1.39 0.93
CA VAL A 110 15.99 -1.49 -0.54
C VAL A 110 17.18 -2.25 -1.10
N ALA A 111 18.40 -1.88 -0.70
CA ALA A 111 19.63 -2.58 -1.14
C ALA A 111 19.62 -4.07 -0.73
N MET A 112 19.17 -4.37 0.50
CA MET A 112 18.98 -5.75 0.99
C MET A 112 18.00 -6.53 0.13
N ALA A 113 16.84 -5.92 -0.21
CA ALA A 113 15.82 -6.56 -1.04
C ALA A 113 16.36 -6.90 -2.44
N PHE A 114 17.08 -5.97 -3.07
CA PHE A 114 17.65 -6.19 -4.39
C PHE A 114 18.69 -7.29 -4.38
N GLU A 115 19.56 -7.33 -3.37
CA GLU A 115 20.55 -8.39 -3.24
C GLU A 115 19.90 -9.76 -2.98
N TYR A 116 18.89 -9.81 -2.11
CA TYR A 116 18.15 -11.03 -1.86
C TYR A 116 17.48 -11.57 -3.15
N PHE A 117 16.81 -10.71 -3.90
CA PHE A 117 16.18 -11.10 -5.16
C PHE A 117 17.18 -11.58 -6.22
N ALA A 118 18.35 -10.92 -6.31
CA ALA A 118 19.42 -11.34 -7.21
C ALA A 118 20.03 -12.70 -6.79
N THR A 119 20.32 -12.88 -5.49
CA THR A 119 20.87 -14.12 -4.93
C THR A 119 19.93 -15.30 -5.16
N GLU A 120 18.64 -15.07 -4.98
CA GLU A 120 17.60 -16.07 -5.18
C GLU A 120 17.19 -16.25 -6.65
N ALA A 121 17.79 -15.49 -7.56
CA ALA A 121 17.51 -15.54 -9.01
C ALA A 121 16.01 -15.48 -9.31
N VAL A 122 15.33 -14.42 -8.82
CA VAL A 122 13.92 -14.22 -9.15
C VAL A 122 13.77 -13.85 -10.63
N ASP A 123 12.69 -14.32 -11.27
CA ASP A 123 12.40 -13.97 -12.66
C ASP A 123 11.97 -12.51 -12.80
N ILE A 124 11.14 -12.07 -11.85
CA ILE A 124 10.58 -10.72 -11.82
C ILE A 124 10.29 -10.30 -10.38
N ALA A 125 10.46 -9.01 -10.09
CA ALA A 125 10.09 -8.44 -8.79
C ALA A 125 9.12 -7.27 -8.93
N VAL A 126 8.08 -7.25 -8.11
CA VAL A 126 7.17 -6.11 -7.96
C VAL A 126 7.71 -5.23 -6.83
N ILE A 127 8.06 -3.99 -7.16
CA ILE A 127 8.75 -3.05 -6.27
C ILE A 127 7.82 -1.87 -5.97
N GLU A 128 7.34 -1.78 -4.72
CA GLU A 128 6.56 -0.64 -4.23
C GLU A 128 7.47 0.50 -3.79
N THR A 129 7.19 1.74 -4.23
CA THR A 129 7.87 2.93 -3.71
C THR A 129 7.50 3.18 -2.24
N GLY A 130 8.47 3.61 -1.43
CA GLY A 130 8.19 4.01 -0.06
C GLY A 130 7.50 5.35 0.02
N LEU A 131 8.00 6.36 -0.71
CA LEU A 131 7.51 7.73 -0.67
C LEU A 131 7.74 8.46 -1.99
N GLY A 132 6.66 9.00 -2.57
CA GLY A 132 6.77 9.77 -3.80
C GLY A 132 7.03 8.88 -5.02
N GLY A 133 8.20 8.96 -5.59
CA GLY A 133 8.65 8.19 -6.74
C GLY A 133 10.01 8.67 -7.25
N ARG A 134 10.12 9.92 -7.73
CA ARG A 134 11.32 10.49 -8.37
C ARG A 134 12.60 10.31 -7.56
N LEU A 135 12.54 10.58 -6.27
CA LEU A 135 13.67 10.49 -5.33
C LEU A 135 13.47 9.36 -4.29
N ASP A 136 12.60 8.40 -4.61
CA ASP A 136 12.46 7.19 -3.78
C ASP A 136 13.67 6.26 -4.00
N SER A 137 14.20 5.68 -2.93
CA SER A 137 15.37 4.80 -3.00
C SER A 137 15.18 3.62 -3.96
N THR A 138 13.93 3.21 -4.23
CA THR A 138 13.65 2.16 -5.21
C THR A 138 13.85 2.62 -6.66
N ASN A 139 13.92 3.94 -6.92
CA ASN A 139 13.91 4.50 -8.29
C ASN A 139 15.27 4.39 -9.03
N ILE A 140 16.19 3.60 -8.53
CA ILE A 140 17.44 3.24 -9.23
C ILE A 140 17.26 2.07 -10.22
N ILE A 141 16.07 1.43 -10.23
CA ILE A 141 15.76 0.32 -11.12
C ILE A 141 15.37 0.80 -12.53
N SER A 142 15.49 -0.12 -13.50
CA SER A 142 14.99 0.03 -14.88
C SER A 142 13.82 -0.94 -15.08
N PRO A 143 12.58 -0.57 -14.70
CA PRO A 143 11.45 -1.48 -14.75
C PRO A 143 11.00 -1.75 -16.19
N ILE A 144 10.37 -2.91 -16.40
CA ILE A 144 9.68 -3.22 -17.67
C ILE A 144 8.29 -2.60 -17.73
N LEU A 145 7.73 -2.21 -16.58
CA LEU A 145 6.42 -1.58 -16.44
C LEU A 145 6.41 -0.66 -15.22
N SER A 146 5.96 0.58 -15.40
CA SER A 146 5.72 1.52 -14.31
C SER A 146 4.21 1.66 -14.04
N ILE A 147 3.82 1.71 -12.76
CA ILE A 147 2.40 1.79 -12.37
C ILE A 147 2.22 2.92 -11.36
N ILE A 148 1.25 3.81 -11.59
CA ILE A 148 0.86 4.85 -10.64
C ILE A 148 -0.60 4.64 -10.30
N THR A 149 -0.89 4.19 -9.09
CA THR A 149 -2.24 3.75 -8.69
C THR A 149 -3.24 4.89 -8.60
N ASN A 150 -2.88 5.94 -7.86
CA ASN A 150 -3.68 7.17 -7.76
C ASN A 150 -2.86 8.35 -7.23
N ILE A 151 -3.45 9.54 -7.25
CA ILE A 151 -2.91 10.76 -6.66
C ILE A 151 -3.91 11.29 -5.63
N GLY A 152 -3.43 11.55 -4.42
CA GLY A 152 -4.18 12.15 -3.32
C GLY A 152 -3.25 12.91 -2.39
N TYR A 153 -3.83 13.68 -1.47
CA TYR A 153 -3.06 14.43 -0.48
C TYR A 153 -2.53 13.49 0.60
N ASP A 154 -1.22 13.34 0.63
CA ASP A 154 -0.45 12.67 1.70
C ASP A 154 1.00 13.15 1.63
N HIS A 155 1.70 13.19 2.76
CA HIS A 155 3.10 13.63 2.86
C HIS A 155 3.38 15.00 2.20
N MET A 156 2.46 15.95 2.34
CA MET A 156 2.51 17.26 1.68
C MET A 156 3.78 18.05 1.99
N ASN A 157 4.30 17.91 3.21
CA ASN A 157 5.56 18.52 3.64
C ASN A 157 6.81 18.08 2.85
N ILE A 158 6.71 16.99 2.07
CA ILE A 158 7.81 16.43 1.27
C ILE A 158 7.49 16.47 -0.21
N LEU A 159 6.26 16.07 -0.59
CA LEU A 159 5.88 15.84 -1.99
C LEU A 159 5.29 17.09 -2.66
N GLY A 160 4.97 18.13 -1.88
CA GLY A 160 4.32 19.36 -2.37
C GLY A 160 2.89 19.52 -1.83
N ASN A 161 2.37 20.73 -1.95
CA ASN A 161 1.09 21.15 -1.36
C ASN A 161 -0.07 21.05 -2.36
N THR A 162 0.19 20.63 -3.60
CA THR A 162 -0.81 20.51 -4.66
C THR A 162 -0.79 19.12 -5.30
N LEU A 163 -1.94 18.67 -5.81
CA LEU A 163 -2.02 17.39 -6.53
C LEU A 163 -1.09 17.32 -7.74
N PRO A 164 -0.89 18.39 -8.55
CA PRO A 164 0.11 18.40 -9.63
C PRO A 164 1.55 18.18 -9.14
N GLU A 165 1.97 18.80 -8.04
CA GLU A 165 3.32 18.58 -7.47
C GLU A 165 3.49 17.12 -7.02
N ILE A 166 2.51 16.57 -6.29
CA ILE A 166 2.51 15.18 -5.85
C ILE A 166 2.54 14.24 -7.06
N ALA A 167 1.76 14.52 -8.12
CA ALA A 167 1.75 13.76 -9.35
C ALA A 167 3.14 13.78 -10.04
N GLY A 168 3.81 14.94 -10.11
CA GLY A 168 5.15 15.08 -10.67
C GLY A 168 6.20 14.25 -9.93
N GLN A 169 6.11 14.17 -8.58
CA GLN A 169 6.99 13.30 -7.81
C GLN A 169 6.76 11.82 -8.12
N LYS A 170 5.49 11.38 -8.24
CA LYS A 170 5.17 9.98 -8.55
C LYS A 170 5.46 9.62 -10.01
N ALA A 171 5.21 10.54 -10.95
CA ALA A 171 5.54 10.38 -12.37
C ALA A 171 7.03 10.12 -12.62
N GLY A 172 7.91 10.52 -11.69
CA GLY A 172 9.35 10.26 -11.76
C GLY A 172 9.76 8.79 -11.82
N ILE A 173 8.84 7.83 -11.63
CA ILE A 173 9.10 6.39 -11.87
C ILE A 173 8.91 5.99 -13.34
N ILE A 174 8.31 6.84 -14.17
CA ILE A 174 8.18 6.59 -15.62
C ILE A 174 9.58 6.65 -16.23
N LYS A 175 9.95 5.59 -16.95
CA LYS A 175 11.29 5.44 -17.55
C LYS A 175 11.21 5.49 -19.06
N LYS A 176 12.37 5.77 -19.67
CA LYS A 176 12.50 5.84 -21.13
C LYS A 176 12.07 4.53 -21.79
N ASP A 177 11.29 4.64 -22.87
CA ASP A 177 10.82 3.50 -23.67
C ASP A 177 10.06 2.42 -22.87
N THR A 178 9.56 2.76 -21.67
CA THR A 178 8.89 1.83 -20.77
C THR A 178 7.40 2.13 -20.66
N PRO A 179 6.49 1.17 -20.89
CA PRO A 179 5.06 1.40 -20.72
C PRO A 179 4.73 1.81 -19.29
N ALA A 180 3.73 2.70 -19.14
CA ALA A 180 3.28 3.15 -17.83
C ALA A 180 1.76 3.07 -17.72
N VAL A 181 1.27 2.49 -16.61
CA VAL A 181 -0.16 2.39 -16.28
C VAL A 181 -0.50 3.43 -15.22
N ILE A 182 -1.51 4.26 -15.50
CA ILE A 182 -2.10 5.20 -14.56
C ILE A 182 -3.47 4.66 -14.15
N GLY A 183 -3.64 4.35 -12.86
CA GLY A 183 -4.86 3.77 -12.30
C GLY A 183 -6.01 4.75 -12.32
N GLU A 184 -6.03 5.67 -11.34
CA GLU A 184 -7.04 6.74 -11.27
C GLU A 184 -6.54 8.03 -11.90
N ILE A 185 -7.39 8.65 -12.74
CA ILE A 185 -7.08 9.90 -13.43
C ILE A 185 -7.88 11.04 -12.80
N LEU A 186 -7.17 12.04 -12.31
CA LEU A 186 -7.75 13.33 -11.97
C LEU A 186 -7.49 14.29 -13.13
N PRO A 187 -8.49 15.06 -13.62
CA PRO A 187 -8.29 16.01 -14.72
C PRO A 187 -7.10 16.95 -14.51
N ILE A 188 -6.90 17.41 -13.26
CA ILE A 188 -5.84 18.33 -12.88
C ILE A 188 -4.42 17.71 -12.94
N THR A 189 -4.30 16.38 -12.87
CA THR A 189 -2.99 15.68 -12.86
C THR A 189 -2.68 14.97 -14.17
N LYS A 190 -3.68 14.81 -15.08
CA LYS A 190 -3.52 14.05 -16.32
C LYS A 190 -2.36 14.55 -17.19
N ASN A 191 -2.29 15.88 -17.37
CA ASN A 191 -1.26 16.50 -18.23
C ASN A 191 0.15 16.30 -17.70
N ILE A 192 0.34 16.15 -16.38
CA ILE A 192 1.64 15.86 -15.77
C ILE A 192 2.16 14.51 -16.26
N PHE A 193 1.31 13.48 -16.25
CA PHE A 193 1.68 12.15 -16.74
C PHE A 193 1.95 12.12 -18.23
N VAL A 194 1.11 12.84 -19.01
CA VAL A 194 1.29 12.93 -20.47
C VAL A 194 2.62 13.63 -20.80
N GLN A 195 2.95 14.70 -20.11
CA GLN A 195 4.21 15.40 -20.31
C GLN A 195 5.41 14.52 -19.95
N GLU A 196 5.43 13.92 -18.75
CA GLU A 196 6.54 13.07 -18.30
C GLU A 196 6.72 11.87 -19.26
N ALA A 197 5.62 11.26 -19.73
CA ALA A 197 5.70 10.16 -20.67
C ALA A 197 6.25 10.57 -22.03
N ASN A 198 5.83 11.74 -22.58
CA ASN A 198 6.36 12.26 -23.83
C ASN A 198 7.86 12.55 -23.74
N GLU A 199 8.34 13.09 -22.61
CA GLU A 199 9.77 13.34 -22.37
C GLU A 199 10.60 12.06 -22.28
N LYS A 200 9.95 10.91 -22.03
CA LYS A 200 10.57 9.58 -21.87
C LYS A 200 10.28 8.62 -23.03
N ASP A 201 9.56 9.07 -24.06
CA ASP A 201 9.07 8.19 -25.14
C ASP A 201 8.27 6.97 -24.59
N ALA A 202 7.61 7.15 -23.43
CA ALA A 202 6.86 6.10 -22.75
C ALA A 202 5.40 6.06 -23.23
N ILE A 203 4.85 4.86 -23.40
CA ILE A 203 3.44 4.67 -23.75
C ILE A 203 2.59 4.69 -22.49
N LEU A 204 1.61 5.61 -22.40
CA LEU A 204 0.68 5.67 -21.28
C LEU A 204 -0.58 4.84 -21.54
N HIS A 205 -0.94 4.06 -20.52
CA HIS A 205 -2.19 3.33 -20.43
C HIS A 205 -3.00 3.85 -19.25
N PHE A 206 -4.21 4.32 -19.50
CA PHE A 206 -5.11 4.82 -18.46
C PHE A 206 -6.12 3.73 -18.09
N ALA A 207 -5.98 3.13 -16.90
CA ALA A 207 -6.83 2.01 -16.49
C ALA A 207 -8.33 2.36 -16.50
N GLN A 208 -8.73 3.56 -16.05
CA GLN A 208 -10.13 4.03 -16.08
C GLN A 208 -10.68 4.25 -17.50
N SER A 209 -9.82 4.43 -18.49
CA SER A 209 -10.25 4.52 -19.91
C SER A 209 -10.38 3.14 -20.56
N ARG A 210 -9.87 2.12 -19.89
CA ARG A 210 -9.84 0.74 -20.38
C ARG A 210 -10.84 -0.14 -19.66
N TYR A 211 -10.97 0.01 -18.34
CA TYR A 211 -11.76 -0.83 -17.47
C TYR A 211 -12.71 -0.01 -16.59
N GLN A 212 -13.95 -0.51 -16.43
CA GLN A 212 -14.97 0.10 -15.59
C GLN A 212 -15.63 -0.96 -14.70
N VAL A 213 -15.76 -0.69 -13.42
CA VAL A 213 -16.54 -1.55 -12.52
C VAL A 213 -18.01 -1.24 -12.68
N GLU A 214 -18.83 -2.23 -13.10
CA GLU A 214 -20.28 -2.13 -13.29
C GLU A 214 -21.06 -2.62 -12.07
N TYR A 215 -20.47 -3.59 -11.33
CA TYR A 215 -21.11 -4.19 -10.16
C TYR A 215 -20.09 -4.47 -9.10
N LEU A 216 -20.47 -4.28 -7.84
CA LEU A 216 -19.59 -4.46 -6.70
C LEU A 216 -20.41 -4.91 -5.48
N GLU A 217 -20.12 -6.09 -4.95
CA GLU A 217 -20.81 -6.64 -3.79
C GLU A 217 -19.81 -7.33 -2.83
N PRO A 218 -19.61 -6.77 -1.63
CA PRO A 218 -18.90 -7.48 -0.58
C PRO A 218 -19.81 -8.58 0.02
N THR A 219 -19.36 -9.82 0.01
CA THR A 219 -20.10 -10.96 0.55
C THR A 219 -19.16 -11.82 1.39
N GLY A 220 -19.33 -11.79 2.71
CA GLY A 220 -18.42 -12.47 3.64
C GLY A 220 -16.98 -11.92 3.50
N ASN A 221 -16.05 -12.82 3.24
CA ASN A 221 -14.63 -12.48 3.07
C ASN A 221 -14.21 -12.24 1.61
N LEU A 222 -15.16 -12.19 0.67
CA LEU A 222 -14.91 -11.95 -0.75
C LEU A 222 -15.58 -10.66 -1.22
N LEU A 223 -14.97 -10.03 -2.20
CA LEU A 223 -15.55 -8.94 -2.97
C LEU A 223 -15.84 -9.45 -4.37
N PHE A 224 -17.12 -9.53 -4.72
CA PHE A 224 -17.56 -9.82 -6.09
C PHE A 224 -17.57 -8.53 -6.89
N CYS A 225 -16.93 -8.52 -8.05
CA CYS A 225 -16.96 -7.38 -8.95
C CYS A 225 -17.11 -7.80 -10.41
N HIS A 226 -17.90 -7.04 -11.16
CA HIS A 226 -17.98 -7.16 -12.60
C HIS A 226 -17.22 -6.00 -13.22
N VAL A 227 -16.18 -6.32 -13.97
CA VAL A 227 -15.31 -5.34 -14.60
C VAL A 227 -15.53 -5.40 -16.11
N LYS A 228 -16.05 -4.30 -16.66
CA LYS A 228 -16.24 -4.13 -18.09
C LYS A 228 -14.96 -3.64 -18.75
N ASP A 229 -14.52 -4.34 -19.78
CA ASP A 229 -13.56 -3.88 -20.75
C ASP A 229 -14.26 -2.96 -21.77
N LEU A 230 -13.87 -1.70 -21.78
CA LEU A 230 -14.51 -0.66 -22.62
C LEU A 230 -14.11 -0.73 -24.10
N GLN A 231 -13.03 -1.45 -24.44
CA GLN A 231 -12.63 -1.66 -25.83
C GLN A 231 -13.37 -2.84 -26.48
N THR A 232 -13.41 -3.99 -25.76
CA THR A 232 -14.04 -5.21 -26.26
C THR A 232 -15.53 -5.27 -25.96
N ASN A 233 -16.01 -4.41 -25.03
CA ASN A 233 -17.36 -4.39 -24.48
C ASN A 233 -17.76 -5.74 -23.81
N THR A 234 -16.78 -6.47 -23.29
CA THR A 234 -16.98 -7.70 -22.51
C THR A 234 -16.91 -7.39 -21.01
N THR A 235 -17.61 -8.20 -20.22
CA THR A 235 -17.60 -8.05 -18.76
C THR A 235 -17.01 -9.30 -18.13
N GLU A 236 -15.92 -9.12 -17.38
CA GLU A 236 -15.29 -10.15 -16.56
C GLU A 236 -15.87 -10.14 -15.15
N LYS A 237 -16.19 -11.33 -14.63
CA LYS A 237 -16.68 -11.52 -13.26
C LYS A 237 -15.52 -12.00 -12.41
N LEU A 238 -15.14 -11.19 -11.42
CA LEU A 238 -14.01 -11.44 -10.54
C LEU A 238 -14.46 -11.65 -9.10
N ARG A 239 -13.69 -12.46 -8.38
CA ARG A 239 -13.75 -12.64 -6.93
C ARG A 239 -12.42 -12.24 -6.34
N LEU A 240 -12.44 -11.39 -5.32
CA LEU A 240 -11.24 -10.90 -4.65
C LEU A 240 -11.33 -11.25 -3.17
N ASP A 241 -10.29 -11.84 -2.62
CA ASP A 241 -10.18 -12.03 -1.17
C ASP A 241 -9.80 -10.73 -0.43
N LEU A 242 -9.36 -9.72 -1.17
CA LEU A 242 -9.22 -8.34 -0.71
C LEU A 242 -10.60 -7.67 -0.78
N ASN A 243 -11.39 -7.77 0.29
CA ASN A 243 -12.82 -7.44 0.30
C ASN A 243 -13.16 -5.97 0.60
N GLY A 244 -12.16 -5.07 0.67
CA GLY A 244 -12.39 -3.62 0.67
C GLY A 244 -12.95 -3.13 -0.68
N ILE A 245 -14.08 -2.39 -0.69
CA ILE A 245 -14.69 -1.91 -1.95
C ILE A 245 -13.76 -1.04 -2.79
N TYR A 246 -12.80 -0.37 -2.16
CA TYR A 246 -11.76 0.42 -2.84
C TYR A 246 -10.81 -0.45 -3.70
N GLN A 247 -10.79 -1.77 -3.50
CA GLN A 247 -10.02 -2.70 -4.34
C GLN A 247 -10.54 -2.79 -5.78
N ALA A 248 -11.79 -2.40 -6.01
CA ALA A 248 -12.36 -2.29 -7.35
C ALA A 248 -11.53 -1.37 -8.28
N LYS A 249 -10.99 -0.26 -7.73
CA LYS A 249 -10.11 0.64 -8.48
C LYS A 249 -8.72 0.02 -8.70
N ASN A 250 -8.20 -0.66 -7.68
CA ASN A 250 -6.91 -1.32 -7.76
C ASN A 250 -6.94 -2.47 -8.76
N VAL A 251 -8.03 -3.26 -8.81
CA VAL A 251 -8.16 -4.35 -9.77
C VAL A 251 -8.20 -3.86 -11.22
N CYS A 252 -8.86 -2.74 -11.51
CA CYS A 252 -8.80 -2.14 -12.86
C CYS A 252 -7.37 -1.77 -13.25
N THR A 253 -6.59 -1.24 -12.30
CA THR A 253 -5.17 -0.94 -12.49
C THR A 253 -4.36 -2.22 -12.76
N VAL A 254 -4.62 -3.28 -12.00
CA VAL A 254 -3.97 -4.59 -12.16
C VAL A 254 -4.31 -5.23 -13.49
N LEU A 255 -5.59 -5.22 -13.92
CA LEU A 255 -5.99 -5.77 -15.22
C LEU A 255 -5.28 -5.05 -16.37
N CYS A 256 -5.22 -3.71 -16.31
CA CYS A 256 -4.48 -2.92 -17.29
C CYS A 256 -2.98 -3.25 -17.29
N ALA A 257 -2.38 -3.46 -16.12
CA ALA A 257 -0.98 -3.85 -15.99
C ALA A 257 -0.72 -5.26 -16.53
N VAL A 258 -1.60 -6.23 -16.25
CA VAL A 258 -1.50 -7.61 -16.76
C VAL A 258 -1.63 -7.64 -18.29
N GLU A 259 -2.48 -6.80 -18.88
CA GLU A 259 -2.56 -6.63 -20.34
C GLU A 259 -1.20 -6.19 -20.91
N GLN A 260 -0.51 -5.24 -20.28
CA GLN A 260 0.82 -4.82 -20.73
C GLN A 260 1.88 -5.91 -20.53
N LEU A 261 1.83 -6.65 -19.41
CA LEU A 261 2.74 -7.79 -19.21
C LEU A 261 2.54 -8.88 -20.27
N ARG A 262 1.30 -9.18 -20.66
CA ARG A 262 1.00 -10.10 -21.77
C ARG A 262 1.58 -9.58 -23.10
N ALA A 263 1.45 -8.27 -23.36
CA ALA A 263 2.03 -7.64 -24.54
C ALA A 263 3.58 -7.71 -24.56
N LEU A 264 4.22 -7.70 -23.39
CA LEU A 264 5.66 -7.90 -23.20
C LEU A 264 6.08 -9.39 -23.27
N GLY A 265 5.15 -10.31 -23.46
CA GLY A 265 5.42 -11.74 -23.66
C GLY A 265 5.26 -12.61 -22.41
N TYR A 266 4.82 -12.06 -21.27
CA TYR A 266 4.53 -12.84 -20.06
C TYR A 266 3.29 -13.74 -20.28
N LYS A 267 3.44 -15.02 -19.95
CA LYS A 267 2.34 -16.01 -20.10
C LYS A 267 1.48 -15.98 -18.84
N ILE A 268 0.40 -15.24 -18.87
CA ILE A 268 -0.57 -15.11 -17.77
C ILE A 268 -1.96 -15.50 -18.31
N PRO A 269 -2.36 -16.77 -18.24
CA PRO A 269 -3.71 -17.19 -18.61
C PRO A 269 -4.78 -16.49 -17.77
N GLU A 270 -5.96 -16.25 -18.33
CA GLU A 270 -7.07 -15.59 -17.64
C GLU A 270 -7.51 -16.36 -16.39
N ALA A 271 -7.61 -17.68 -16.47
CA ALA A 271 -7.95 -18.53 -15.34
C ALA A 271 -6.93 -18.43 -14.18
N VAL A 272 -5.63 -18.28 -14.50
CA VAL A 272 -4.57 -18.07 -13.51
C VAL A 272 -4.73 -16.70 -12.84
N GLN A 273 -4.99 -15.66 -13.61
CA GLN A 273 -5.26 -14.31 -13.11
C GLN A 273 -6.46 -14.30 -12.14
N GLN A 274 -7.57 -14.96 -12.52
CA GLN A 274 -8.78 -15.04 -11.68
C GLN A 274 -8.52 -15.80 -10.38
N ASN A 275 -7.86 -16.97 -10.46
CA ASN A 275 -7.50 -17.76 -9.29
C ASN A 275 -6.58 -16.98 -8.34
N ALA A 276 -5.57 -16.32 -8.86
CA ALA A 276 -4.66 -15.51 -8.04
C ALA A 276 -5.37 -14.36 -7.32
N LEU A 277 -6.30 -13.66 -7.97
CA LEU A 277 -7.06 -12.57 -7.38
C LEU A 277 -8.01 -13.04 -6.25
N GLU A 278 -8.47 -14.28 -6.31
CA GLU A 278 -9.29 -14.89 -5.26
C GLU A 278 -8.45 -15.33 -4.04
N HIS A 279 -7.11 -15.43 -4.17
CA HIS A 279 -6.21 -15.97 -3.14
C HIS A 279 -5.00 -15.05 -2.85
N VAL A 280 -5.13 -13.73 -3.03
CA VAL A 280 -4.02 -12.77 -2.84
C VAL A 280 -3.47 -12.83 -1.42
N LYS A 281 -4.34 -12.91 -0.40
CA LYS A 281 -3.92 -12.98 1.01
C LYS A 281 -3.13 -14.25 1.30
N GLU A 282 -3.60 -15.39 0.82
CA GLU A 282 -2.93 -16.68 0.97
C GLU A 282 -1.58 -16.69 0.26
N LEU A 283 -1.57 -16.30 -1.02
CA LEU A 283 -0.40 -16.31 -1.88
C LEU A 283 0.70 -15.33 -1.46
N THR A 284 0.34 -14.21 -0.85
CA THR A 284 1.30 -13.12 -0.59
C THR A 284 1.40 -12.67 0.85
N GLY A 285 0.52 -13.18 1.73
CA GLY A 285 0.47 -12.80 3.15
C GLY A 285 0.03 -11.34 3.39
N MET A 286 -0.76 -10.75 2.49
CA MET A 286 -1.27 -9.39 2.65
C MET A 286 -2.24 -9.27 3.81
N ARG A 287 -2.11 -8.19 4.61
CA ARG A 287 -2.97 -7.88 5.76
C ARG A 287 -3.27 -6.38 5.84
N GLY A 288 -4.22 -6.01 6.74
CA GLY A 288 -4.55 -4.63 7.08
C GLY A 288 -5.32 -3.89 5.99
N ARG A 289 -6.14 -4.60 5.20
CA ARG A 289 -6.99 -4.02 4.16
C ARG A 289 -8.40 -4.57 4.26
N TRP A 290 -9.24 -3.91 5.10
CA TRP A 290 -10.59 -4.35 5.40
C TRP A 290 -10.63 -5.81 5.88
N ASP A 291 -9.77 -6.15 6.84
CA ASP A 291 -9.69 -7.51 7.37
C ASP A 291 -10.77 -7.72 8.44
N ILE A 292 -11.78 -8.52 8.11
CA ILE A 292 -12.83 -8.92 9.05
C ILE A 292 -12.27 -10.09 9.86
N VAL A 293 -11.91 -9.83 11.13
CA VAL A 293 -11.32 -10.83 12.03
C VAL A 293 -12.35 -11.50 12.92
N GLN A 294 -13.54 -10.89 13.06
CA GLN A 294 -14.68 -11.42 13.76
C GLN A 294 -15.96 -10.89 13.10
N SER A 295 -17.02 -11.71 13.06
CA SER A 295 -18.28 -11.36 12.39
C SER A 295 -19.36 -10.81 13.33
N HIS A 296 -19.36 -11.16 14.62
CA HIS A 296 -20.39 -10.80 15.61
C HIS A 296 -19.77 -10.52 16.99
N PRO A 297 -19.71 -9.25 17.47
CA PRO A 297 -19.77 -8.06 16.64
C PRO A 297 -18.74 -8.06 15.55
N ALA A 298 -18.99 -7.34 14.45
CA ALA A 298 -18.02 -7.25 13.38
C ALA A 298 -16.76 -6.50 13.85
N ILE A 299 -15.58 -7.13 13.77
CA ILE A 299 -14.30 -6.48 14.09
C ILE A 299 -13.48 -6.41 12.81
N ILE A 300 -13.12 -5.19 12.41
CA ILE A 300 -12.51 -4.90 11.11
C ILE A 300 -11.22 -4.12 11.32
N HIS A 301 -10.13 -4.58 10.70
CA HIS A 301 -8.83 -3.91 10.69
C HIS A 301 -8.56 -3.28 9.33
N ASP A 302 -8.20 -2.00 9.31
CA ASP A 302 -7.74 -1.31 8.11
C ASP A 302 -6.65 -0.28 8.45
N VAL A 303 -5.58 -0.24 7.66
CA VAL A 303 -4.47 0.71 7.85
C VAL A 303 -4.75 2.10 7.26
N ALA A 304 -5.98 2.41 6.85
CA ALA A 304 -6.37 3.73 6.38
C ALA A 304 -6.00 4.82 7.40
N HIS A 305 -5.32 5.87 6.94
CA HIS A 305 -4.73 6.89 7.80
C HIS A 305 -4.70 8.29 7.18
N ASN A 306 -5.28 8.46 5.99
CA ASN A 306 -5.44 9.75 5.31
C ASN A 306 -6.90 9.96 4.90
N VAL A 307 -7.23 11.19 4.49
CA VAL A 307 -8.60 11.61 4.17
C VAL A 307 -9.27 10.67 3.15
N ASP A 308 -8.57 10.31 2.07
CA ASP A 308 -9.14 9.47 1.02
C ASP A 308 -9.35 8.02 1.48
N GLY A 309 -8.40 7.45 2.23
CA GLY A 309 -8.52 6.11 2.79
C GLY A 309 -9.68 6.02 3.79
N ILE A 310 -9.77 6.96 4.73
CA ILE A 310 -10.86 6.99 5.72
C ILE A 310 -12.23 7.19 5.07
N LYS A 311 -12.35 8.02 4.04
CA LYS A 311 -13.61 8.13 3.27
C LYS A 311 -14.08 6.80 2.72
N GLN A 312 -13.16 5.98 2.16
CA GLN A 312 -13.50 4.67 1.62
C GLN A 312 -13.96 3.70 2.72
N VAL A 313 -13.24 3.68 3.85
CA VAL A 313 -13.60 2.86 5.01
C VAL A 313 -14.98 3.23 5.54
N LEU A 314 -15.24 4.51 5.77
CA LEU A 314 -16.54 4.99 6.28
C LEU A 314 -17.68 4.71 5.28
N TYR A 315 -17.43 4.87 3.99
CA TYR A 315 -18.42 4.53 2.96
C TYR A 315 -18.76 3.03 3.00
N GLN A 316 -17.77 2.16 3.09
CA GLN A 316 -17.99 0.72 3.18
C GLN A 316 -18.69 0.32 4.48
N LEU A 317 -18.33 0.90 5.64
CA LEU A 317 -19.03 0.66 6.91
C LEU A 317 -20.51 0.99 6.78
N LYS A 318 -20.83 2.15 6.21
CA LYS A 318 -22.23 2.57 5.99
C LYS A 318 -22.99 1.63 5.06
N THR A 319 -22.32 1.07 4.06
CA THR A 319 -22.92 0.17 3.07
C THR A 319 -23.09 -1.25 3.61
N SER A 320 -22.05 -1.79 4.27
CA SER A 320 -22.04 -3.18 4.76
C SER A 320 -22.74 -3.34 6.11
N TYR A 321 -22.78 -2.28 6.93
CA TYR A 321 -23.36 -2.29 8.28
C TYR A 321 -24.32 -1.11 8.49
N PRO A 322 -25.39 -0.97 7.68
CA PRO A 322 -26.22 0.25 7.65
C PRO A 322 -27.00 0.52 8.94
N ASN A 323 -27.24 -0.51 9.74
CA ASN A 323 -28.01 -0.43 10.99
C ASN A 323 -27.16 -0.66 12.24
N ALA A 324 -25.84 -0.88 12.09
CA ALA A 324 -24.94 -1.13 13.22
C ALA A 324 -24.63 0.16 13.98
N GLN A 325 -24.53 0.07 15.29
CA GLN A 325 -23.83 1.07 16.07
C GLN A 325 -22.33 0.93 15.78
N LEU A 326 -21.70 2.05 15.46
CA LEU A 326 -20.27 2.05 15.07
C LEU A 326 -19.39 2.37 16.28
N HIS A 327 -18.33 1.60 16.41
CA HIS A 327 -17.26 1.77 17.39
C HIS A 327 -15.94 1.98 16.64
N PHE A 328 -15.21 3.04 16.96
CA PHE A 328 -13.93 3.33 16.31
C PHE A 328 -12.78 3.30 17.31
N VAL A 329 -11.82 2.40 17.09
CA VAL A 329 -10.53 2.38 17.76
C VAL A 329 -9.54 3.11 16.86
N LEU A 330 -9.10 4.30 17.28
CA LEU A 330 -8.33 5.22 16.46
C LEU A 330 -6.96 5.54 17.07
N GLY A 331 -5.91 5.43 16.26
CA GLY A 331 -4.56 5.88 16.62
C GLY A 331 -3.77 6.32 15.40
N PHE A 332 -3.18 7.51 15.48
CA PHE A 332 -2.47 8.15 14.37
C PHE A 332 -1.00 8.41 14.71
N VAL A 333 -0.23 8.81 13.70
CA VAL A 333 1.12 9.36 13.87
C VAL A 333 1.09 10.89 13.70
N LYS A 334 2.04 11.59 14.35
CA LYS A 334 2.10 13.06 14.42
C LYS A 334 2.21 13.77 13.06
N ASP A 335 2.75 13.08 12.06
CA ASP A 335 3.00 13.64 10.73
C ASP A 335 1.81 13.51 9.76
N LYS A 336 0.64 13.11 10.25
CA LYS A 336 -0.59 13.00 9.44
C LYS A 336 -1.54 14.18 9.70
N ASP A 337 -2.38 14.45 8.72
CA ASP A 337 -3.43 15.47 8.78
C ASP A 337 -4.64 14.96 9.58
N VAL A 338 -4.45 14.84 10.90
CA VAL A 338 -5.42 14.23 11.80
C VAL A 338 -6.71 15.06 11.89
N GLU A 339 -6.61 16.40 11.85
CA GLU A 339 -7.76 17.28 11.97
C GLU A 339 -8.78 17.06 10.84
N HIS A 340 -8.33 17.09 9.58
CA HIS A 340 -9.23 16.85 8.44
C HIS A 340 -9.74 15.40 8.35
N VAL A 341 -8.96 14.44 8.86
CA VAL A 341 -9.40 13.05 8.97
C VAL A 341 -10.53 12.93 9.98
N LEU A 342 -10.42 13.54 11.16
CA LEU A 342 -11.44 13.48 12.21
C LEU A 342 -12.77 14.17 11.81
N ASP A 343 -12.73 15.17 10.94
CA ASP A 343 -13.94 15.82 10.40
C ASP A 343 -14.87 14.86 9.62
N LEU A 344 -14.35 13.70 9.19
CA LEU A 344 -15.10 12.72 8.40
C LEU A 344 -15.97 11.79 9.26
N PHE A 345 -15.62 11.60 10.53
CA PHE A 345 -16.26 10.59 11.37
C PHE A 345 -17.67 10.99 11.84
N PRO A 346 -18.61 10.03 11.92
CA PRO A 346 -19.97 10.29 12.40
C PRO A 346 -19.97 10.61 13.91
N LYS A 347 -20.69 11.64 14.31
CA LYS A 347 -20.72 12.10 15.72
C LYS A 347 -21.50 11.17 16.66
N ASN A 348 -22.33 10.28 16.12
CA ASN A 348 -23.14 9.34 16.88
C ASN A 348 -22.48 7.96 17.06
N ALA A 349 -21.17 7.86 16.87
CA ALA A 349 -20.40 6.65 17.11
C ALA A 349 -19.69 6.68 18.49
N PHE A 350 -19.21 5.53 18.92
CA PHE A 350 -18.33 5.40 20.10
C PHE A 350 -16.87 5.45 19.67
N PHE A 351 -16.04 6.20 20.42
CA PHE A 351 -14.63 6.38 20.11
C PHE A 351 -13.72 5.90 21.24
N TYR A 352 -12.66 5.18 20.86
CA TYR A 352 -11.60 4.66 21.71
C TYR A 352 -10.29 5.15 21.12
N PHE A 353 -9.73 6.21 21.72
CA PHE A 353 -8.50 6.83 21.24
C PHE A 353 -7.29 6.12 21.82
N THR A 354 -6.35 5.71 20.99
CA THR A 354 -5.15 4.99 21.41
C THR A 354 -3.91 5.47 20.68
N ASN A 355 -2.75 4.97 21.05
CA ASN A 355 -1.49 5.22 20.35
C ASN A 355 -0.65 3.95 20.29
N ALA A 356 0.17 3.83 19.25
CA ALA A 356 1.18 2.79 19.17
C ALA A 356 2.38 3.13 20.05
N HIS A 357 3.13 2.11 20.50
CA HIS A 357 4.34 2.25 21.33
C HIS A 357 5.58 2.66 20.54
N ILE A 358 5.44 3.72 19.72
CA ILE A 358 6.53 4.27 18.91
C ILE A 358 6.70 5.78 19.15
N PRO A 359 7.91 6.35 19.05
CA PRO A 359 8.17 7.76 19.35
C PRO A 359 7.39 8.77 18.50
N ARG A 360 6.98 8.39 17.30
CA ARG A 360 6.21 9.24 16.38
C ARG A 360 4.69 9.09 16.51
N ALA A 361 4.20 8.22 17.38
CA ALA A 361 2.77 8.12 17.64
C ALA A 361 2.23 9.45 18.20
N LEU A 362 1.03 9.82 17.77
CA LEU A 362 0.28 10.90 18.39
C LEU A 362 -0.28 10.36 19.70
N PRO A 363 0.05 10.97 20.86
CA PRO A 363 -0.47 10.52 22.15
C PRO A 363 -2.00 10.50 22.18
N HIS A 364 -2.59 9.47 22.76
CA HIS A 364 -4.05 9.32 22.80
C HIS A 364 -4.77 10.49 23.45
N GLU A 365 -4.17 11.14 24.48
CA GLU A 365 -4.72 12.33 25.12
C GLU A 365 -4.80 13.53 24.17
N GLU A 366 -3.74 13.74 23.36
CA GLU A 366 -3.72 14.80 22.35
C GLU A 366 -4.73 14.51 21.24
N LEU A 367 -4.79 13.26 20.75
CA LEU A 367 -5.78 12.83 19.76
C LEU A 367 -7.21 13.05 20.27
N ARG A 368 -7.49 12.66 21.53
CA ARG A 368 -8.79 12.88 22.17
C ARG A 368 -9.15 14.36 22.27
N ASN A 369 -8.18 15.22 22.60
CA ASN A 369 -8.41 16.67 22.68
C ASN A 369 -8.74 17.28 21.30
N ILE A 370 -8.05 16.87 20.23
CA ILE A 370 -8.36 17.30 18.86
C ILE A 370 -9.75 16.78 18.46
N ALA A 371 -10.07 15.51 18.74
CA ALA A 371 -11.35 14.90 18.46
C ALA A 371 -12.51 15.62 19.18
N ALA A 372 -12.33 16.00 20.45
CA ALA A 372 -13.33 16.74 21.21
C ALA A 372 -13.66 18.11 20.58
N GLN A 373 -12.69 18.81 20.00
CA GLN A 373 -12.91 20.07 19.25
C GLN A 373 -13.76 19.85 17.98
N LYS A 374 -13.75 18.64 17.43
CA LYS A 374 -14.58 18.22 16.28
C LYS A 374 -15.94 17.64 16.70
N GLY A 375 -16.23 17.58 18.02
CA GLY A 375 -17.46 17.02 18.59
C GLY A 375 -17.48 15.51 18.63
N LEU A 376 -16.31 14.87 18.60
CA LEU A 376 -16.13 13.42 18.77
C LEU A 376 -15.70 13.17 20.22
N THR A 377 -16.54 12.47 20.99
CA THR A 377 -16.27 12.18 22.42
C THR A 377 -15.98 10.70 22.60
N GLY A 378 -14.98 10.39 23.44
CA GLY A 378 -14.59 9.01 23.70
C GLY A 378 -13.55 8.90 24.80
N GLU A 379 -13.10 7.68 25.07
CA GLU A 379 -12.11 7.34 26.08
C GLU A 379 -10.72 7.18 25.46
N GLY A 380 -9.68 7.42 26.26
CA GLY A 380 -8.28 7.27 25.86
C GLY A 380 -7.64 6.04 26.50
N PHE A 381 -6.78 5.35 25.77
CA PHE A 381 -6.11 4.11 26.16
C PHE A 381 -4.65 4.14 25.73
N ASP A 382 -3.75 3.74 26.61
CA ASP A 382 -2.31 3.65 26.31
C ASP A 382 -1.97 2.49 25.36
N ASP A 383 -2.82 1.44 25.35
CA ASP A 383 -2.63 0.21 24.55
C ASP A 383 -3.84 -0.06 23.64
N VAL A 384 -3.57 -0.45 22.41
CA VAL A 384 -4.61 -0.72 21.41
C VAL A 384 -5.49 -1.92 21.79
N ASN A 385 -4.91 -2.93 22.45
CA ASN A 385 -5.67 -4.13 22.85
C ASN A 385 -6.64 -3.79 23.99
N GLU A 386 -6.25 -2.91 24.92
CA GLU A 386 -7.17 -2.40 25.96
C GLU A 386 -8.33 -1.61 25.33
N ALA A 387 -8.05 -0.77 24.34
CA ALA A 387 -9.06 -0.02 23.57
C ALA A 387 -10.03 -0.98 22.85
N ILE A 388 -9.53 -2.04 22.23
CA ILE A 388 -10.34 -3.05 21.56
C ILE A 388 -11.23 -3.81 22.58
N GLU A 389 -10.67 -4.21 23.71
CA GLU A 389 -11.45 -4.90 24.75
C GLU A 389 -12.52 -3.99 25.37
N ALA A 390 -12.25 -2.70 25.52
CA ALA A 390 -13.28 -1.74 25.93
C ALA A 390 -14.40 -1.61 24.90
N ALA A 391 -14.05 -1.56 23.61
CA ALA A 391 -15.03 -1.55 22.53
C ALA A 391 -15.87 -2.84 22.49
N LYS A 392 -15.25 -4.01 22.63
CA LYS A 392 -15.95 -5.31 22.67
C LYS A 392 -16.94 -5.41 23.84
N LYS A 393 -16.59 -4.86 25.02
CA LYS A 393 -17.46 -4.89 26.20
C LYS A 393 -18.76 -4.08 26.01
N LEU A 394 -18.71 -3.02 25.19
CA LEU A 394 -19.85 -2.13 24.96
C LEU A 394 -20.65 -2.54 23.70
N ALA A 395 -19.98 -3.15 22.73
CA ALA A 395 -20.60 -3.50 21.46
C ALA A 395 -21.63 -4.64 21.60
N GLY A 396 -22.80 -4.44 21.01
CA GLY A 396 -23.81 -5.49 20.82
C GLY A 396 -23.44 -6.42 19.65
N GLU A 397 -24.11 -7.55 19.53
CA GLU A 397 -23.87 -8.60 18.53
C GLU A 397 -23.88 -8.07 17.07
N HIS A 398 -24.72 -7.07 16.79
CA HIS A 398 -24.90 -6.51 15.47
C HIS A 398 -24.11 -5.21 15.22
N ASP A 399 -23.26 -4.82 16.16
CA ASP A 399 -22.41 -3.64 16.04
C ASP A 399 -21.15 -3.90 15.22
N ALA A 400 -20.49 -2.83 14.82
CA ALA A 400 -19.24 -2.90 14.07
C ALA A 400 -18.13 -2.09 14.76
N ILE A 401 -17.00 -2.76 15.02
CA ILE A 401 -15.79 -2.18 15.61
C ILE A 401 -14.76 -2.04 14.49
N MET A 402 -14.41 -0.80 14.14
CA MET A 402 -13.39 -0.48 13.16
C MET A 402 -12.12 -0.01 13.85
N ILE A 403 -11.03 -0.69 13.59
CA ILE A 403 -9.69 -0.32 14.05
C ILE A 403 -8.93 0.28 12.87
N CYS A 404 -8.57 1.58 12.93
CA CYS A 404 -7.85 2.25 11.84
C CYS A 404 -7.08 3.50 12.33
N GLY A 405 -6.35 4.15 11.40
CA GLY A 405 -5.59 5.38 11.63
C GLY A 405 -4.08 5.23 11.47
N SER A 406 -3.52 4.04 11.64
CA SER A 406 -2.11 3.79 11.31
C SER A 406 -1.78 2.31 11.16
N PHE A 407 -0.71 2.02 10.40
CA PHE A 407 -0.12 0.68 10.34
C PHE A 407 0.34 0.19 11.73
N PHE A 408 0.78 1.11 12.57
CA PHE A 408 1.43 0.78 13.83
C PHE A 408 0.44 0.25 14.88
N ILE A 409 -0.76 0.83 14.99
CA ILE A 409 -1.77 0.27 15.92
C ILE A 409 -2.25 -1.10 15.43
N ILE A 410 -2.39 -1.31 14.12
CA ILE A 410 -2.75 -2.63 13.57
C ILE A 410 -1.64 -3.66 13.84
N GLY A 411 -0.38 -3.24 13.80
CA GLY A 411 0.77 -4.09 14.09
C GLY A 411 0.86 -4.57 15.55
N GLU A 412 0.32 -3.80 16.50
CA GLU A 412 0.34 -4.12 17.93
C GLU A 412 -0.86 -4.94 18.41
N ILE A 413 -1.84 -5.23 17.54
CA ILE A 413 -2.99 -6.09 17.87
C ILE A 413 -2.49 -7.53 18.08
N GLN A 414 -2.88 -8.13 19.21
CA GLN A 414 -2.53 -9.51 19.61
C GLN A 414 -3.44 -10.56 18.99
#